data_bc2d82b86baf355a989f47ddcf240088
#
_entry.id   bc2d82b86baf355a989f47ddcf240088
#
_cell.length_a   1.000
_cell.length_b   1.000
_cell.length_c   1.000
_cell.angle_alpha   90.00
_cell.angle_beta   90.00
_cell.angle_gamma   90.00
#
_symmetry.space_group_name_H-M   'P 1'
#
loop_
_entity.id
_entity.type
_entity.pdbx_description
1 polymer ?
#
loop_
_entity_poly.entity_id
_entity_poly.type
_entity_poly.pdbx_seq_one_letter_code
_entity_poly.pdbx_strand_id
1 'polypeptide(L)'
;MFKLKILFFFIFLVSCTKEPVLYQVDFVTQPVNGGSINLNSNNYNEGEILKLEAIPSENYSFDFWSGDLNSNNSLIDLVVDSDKTVFANFSKKRFEVNITIECQGKVSKRLIKSGSKNDYSYGSIVEILASPDNGWTFVKWQGDIENNTTNPVHINIDGQKNITAIFKKNYIGKNTSKFLALGDSYTIGQSVEVNKRWPEQFLKELKSSVNAIDTLQIIAQTGWRVDQLKEAMNNSDLQPPYWLVSLLIGVNNQFQGQDAVGFRPEFIEILEKSLKLVENRTERLFVISIPDWGSSPYGDSLNREKISKEIDDFNSVLKEESEKRGIRYFNITTISRRALTDNSLIASDRLHPSGKMYKLWVDKMIPVISKVNFD
;
A
#
# COMPACT_ATOMS: atom_id res chain seq x y z
N MET A 1 -50.91 -73.38 -92.85
CA MET A 1 -51.10 -72.41 -91.77
C MET A 1 -50.23 -72.83 -90.59
N PHE A 2 -49.04 -72.26 -90.52
CA PHE A 2 -48.14 -72.50 -89.41
C PHE A 2 -48.36 -71.42 -88.36
N LYS A 3 -48.70 -71.78 -87.12
CA LYS A 3 -48.77 -70.87 -85.94
C LYS A 3 -47.43 -70.87 -85.21
N LEU A 4 -46.70 -69.76 -85.30
CA LEU A 4 -45.47 -69.49 -84.55
C LEU A 4 -45.87 -69.16 -83.14
N LYS A 5 -45.43 -69.96 -82.14
CA LYS A 5 -45.53 -69.65 -80.73
C LYS A 5 -44.24 -68.91 -80.31
N ILE A 6 -44.36 -67.61 -79.97
CA ILE A 6 -43.30 -66.85 -79.37
C ILE A 6 -43.27 -67.13 -77.83
N LEU A 7 -42.19 -67.69 -77.38
CA LEU A 7 -41.93 -67.93 -75.95
C LEU A 7 -41.22 -66.72 -75.34
N PHE A 8 -41.92 -65.94 -74.46
CA PHE A 8 -41.34 -64.85 -73.73
C PHE A 8 -40.54 -65.39 -72.48
N PHE A 9 -39.22 -65.25 -72.53
CA PHE A 9 -38.31 -65.60 -71.41
C PHE A 9 -38.21 -64.33 -70.50
N PHE A 10 -38.84 -64.39 -69.29
CA PHE A 10 -38.72 -63.36 -68.25
C PHE A 10 -37.41 -63.62 -67.50
N ILE A 11 -36.38 -62.82 -67.70
CA ILE A 11 -35.18 -62.81 -66.91
C ILE A 11 -35.49 -62.06 -65.62
N PHE A 12 -35.67 -62.73 -64.49
CA PHE A 12 -35.68 -62.16 -63.16
C PHE A 12 -34.24 -61.80 -62.82
N LEU A 13 -33.90 -60.52 -62.94
CA LEU A 13 -32.69 -59.98 -62.33
C LEU A 13 -32.92 -59.96 -60.77
N VAL A 14 -32.45 -60.96 -60.07
CA VAL A 14 -32.35 -60.93 -58.59
C VAL A 14 -31.23 -59.95 -58.24
N SER A 15 -31.61 -58.68 -57.91
CA SER A 15 -30.68 -57.73 -57.31
C SER A 15 -30.42 -58.26 -55.87
N CYS A 16 -29.24 -58.80 -55.69
CA CYS A 16 -28.74 -59.16 -54.35
C CYS A 16 -28.35 -57.82 -53.69
N THR A 17 -29.28 -57.18 -53.01
CA THR A 17 -28.99 -56.07 -52.15
C THR A 17 -28.38 -56.67 -50.85
N LYS A 18 -27.07 -56.53 -50.68
CA LYS A 18 -26.42 -56.87 -49.42
C LYS A 18 -27.04 -55.96 -48.33
N GLU A 19 -27.62 -56.62 -47.31
CA GLU A 19 -28.14 -55.86 -46.14
C GLU A 19 -27.00 -55.01 -45.54
N PRO A 20 -27.28 -53.75 -45.18
CA PRO A 20 -26.27 -52.90 -44.59
C PRO A 20 -25.77 -53.51 -43.24
N VAL A 21 -24.47 -53.70 -43.13
CA VAL A 21 -23.84 -54.10 -41.88
C VAL A 21 -23.85 -52.87 -40.94
N LEU A 22 -24.42 -53.03 -39.76
CA LEU A 22 -24.50 -51.98 -38.74
C LEU A 22 -23.57 -52.32 -37.59
N TYR A 23 -22.81 -51.32 -37.14
CA TYR A 23 -21.95 -51.40 -35.96
C TYR A 23 -22.43 -50.41 -34.89
N GLN A 24 -22.37 -50.83 -33.65
CA GLN A 24 -22.68 -49.97 -32.52
C GLN A 24 -21.48 -49.08 -32.22
N VAL A 25 -21.74 -47.77 -32.10
CA VAL A 25 -20.73 -46.78 -31.66
C VAL A 25 -21.22 -46.09 -30.38
N ASP A 26 -20.52 -46.32 -29.30
CA ASP A 26 -20.79 -45.70 -27.98
C ASP A 26 -19.90 -44.52 -27.73
N PHE A 27 -20.51 -43.40 -27.35
CA PHE A 27 -19.83 -42.16 -26.98
C PHE A 27 -19.99 -41.88 -25.50
N VAL A 28 -18.87 -41.67 -24.81
CA VAL A 28 -18.80 -41.44 -23.36
C VAL A 28 -17.99 -40.20 -23.05
N THR A 29 -18.51 -39.35 -22.18
CA THR A 29 -17.76 -38.18 -21.67
C THR A 29 -17.15 -38.47 -20.30
N GLN A 30 -15.91 -38.08 -20.11
CA GLN A 30 -15.14 -38.27 -18.85
C GLN A 30 -14.52 -36.96 -18.41
N PRO A 31 -14.93 -36.37 -17.24
CA PRO A 31 -16.09 -36.80 -16.41
C PRO A 31 -17.42 -36.50 -17.12
N VAL A 32 -18.51 -37.10 -16.66
CA VAL A 32 -19.85 -36.96 -17.26
C VAL A 32 -20.28 -35.49 -17.44
N ASN A 33 -19.89 -34.60 -16.54
CA ASN A 33 -20.18 -33.17 -16.56
C ASN A 33 -19.09 -32.32 -17.26
N GLY A 34 -18.05 -32.96 -17.82
CA GLY A 34 -16.92 -32.28 -18.43
C GLY A 34 -17.22 -31.63 -19.78
N GLY A 35 -18.22 -32.12 -20.46
CA GLY A 35 -18.59 -31.66 -21.79
C GLY A 35 -19.65 -32.53 -22.43
N SER A 36 -19.82 -32.37 -23.74
CA SER A 36 -20.69 -33.19 -24.61
C SER A 36 -19.96 -33.57 -25.89
N ILE A 37 -20.51 -34.58 -26.55
CA ILE A 37 -20.14 -34.97 -27.91
C ILE A 37 -21.33 -34.63 -28.79
N ASN A 38 -21.07 -34.13 -30.01
CA ASN A 38 -22.10 -33.68 -30.92
C ASN A 38 -22.99 -34.82 -31.51
N LEU A 39 -22.61 -36.08 -31.27
CA LEU A 39 -23.35 -37.27 -31.70
C LEU A 39 -23.79 -38.11 -30.50
N ASN A 40 -24.86 -38.88 -30.68
CA ASN A 40 -25.35 -39.84 -29.67
C ASN A 40 -24.90 -41.25 -30.03
N SER A 41 -24.76 -42.12 -29.03
CA SER A 41 -24.54 -43.54 -29.24
C SER A 41 -25.67 -44.17 -30.06
N ASN A 42 -25.33 -44.89 -31.12
CA ASN A 42 -26.28 -45.49 -32.05
C ASN A 42 -25.57 -46.55 -32.91
N ASN A 43 -26.38 -47.23 -33.77
CA ASN A 43 -25.88 -48.07 -34.83
C ASN A 43 -25.66 -47.25 -36.09
N TYR A 44 -24.49 -47.42 -36.69
CA TYR A 44 -24.08 -46.72 -37.94
C TYR A 44 -23.68 -47.73 -38.99
N ASN A 45 -23.77 -47.35 -40.28
CA ASN A 45 -23.45 -48.27 -41.38
C ASN A 45 -21.93 -48.49 -41.48
N GLU A 46 -21.54 -49.70 -41.91
CA GLU A 46 -20.15 -49.99 -42.25
C GLU A 46 -19.60 -48.97 -43.26
N GLY A 47 -18.44 -48.41 -43.02
CA GLY A 47 -17.79 -47.40 -43.87
C GLY A 47 -18.31 -45.97 -43.67
N GLU A 48 -19.28 -45.75 -42.78
CA GLU A 48 -19.74 -44.40 -42.47
C GLU A 48 -18.64 -43.58 -41.80
N ILE A 49 -18.53 -42.28 -42.16
CA ILE A 49 -17.58 -41.35 -41.57
C ILE A 49 -18.33 -40.40 -40.64
N LEU A 50 -18.11 -40.52 -39.36
CA LEU A 50 -18.70 -39.71 -38.32
C LEU A 50 -17.78 -38.51 -37.99
N LYS A 51 -18.33 -37.30 -38.14
CA LYS A 51 -17.62 -36.06 -37.71
C LYS A 51 -17.89 -35.84 -36.23
N LEU A 52 -16.89 -36.12 -35.39
CA LEU A 52 -16.95 -35.96 -33.94
C LEU A 52 -16.44 -34.60 -33.54
N GLU A 53 -17.19 -33.96 -32.65
CA GLU A 53 -16.80 -32.72 -32.00
C GLU A 53 -16.97 -32.86 -30.47
N ALA A 54 -15.90 -32.69 -29.75
CA ALA A 54 -15.93 -32.61 -28.26
C ALA A 54 -16.15 -31.17 -27.85
N ILE A 55 -17.26 -30.91 -27.16
CA ILE A 55 -17.71 -29.58 -26.75
C ILE A 55 -17.55 -29.46 -25.22
N PRO A 56 -16.50 -28.76 -24.71
CA PRO A 56 -16.29 -28.63 -23.28
C PRO A 56 -17.40 -27.85 -22.60
N SER A 57 -17.78 -28.22 -21.37
CA SER A 57 -18.58 -27.40 -20.48
C SER A 57 -17.81 -26.14 -20.06
N GLU A 58 -18.50 -25.10 -19.56
CA GLU A 58 -17.96 -23.74 -19.28
C GLU A 58 -16.62 -23.74 -18.52
N ASN A 59 -16.45 -24.61 -17.54
CA ASN A 59 -15.26 -24.63 -16.66
C ASN A 59 -14.31 -25.78 -16.96
N TYR A 60 -14.46 -26.39 -18.14
CA TYR A 60 -13.65 -27.52 -18.59
C TYR A 60 -12.92 -27.18 -19.89
N SER A 61 -11.88 -27.95 -20.18
CA SER A 61 -11.16 -28.01 -21.44
C SER A 61 -11.20 -29.43 -21.96
N PHE A 62 -11.30 -29.61 -23.28
CA PHE A 62 -11.08 -30.92 -23.88
C PHE A 62 -9.59 -31.26 -23.82
N ASP A 63 -9.28 -32.49 -23.43
CA ASP A 63 -7.90 -32.97 -23.33
C ASP A 63 -7.57 -33.87 -24.54
N PHE A 64 -8.31 -34.98 -24.71
CA PHE A 64 -8.06 -35.94 -25.77
C PHE A 64 -9.21 -36.94 -25.92
N TRP A 65 -9.27 -37.57 -27.10
CA TRP A 65 -10.08 -38.76 -27.35
C TRP A 65 -9.30 -40.02 -26.93
N SER A 66 -10.01 -41.03 -26.38
CA SER A 66 -9.47 -42.34 -26.04
C SER A 66 -10.47 -43.48 -26.33
N GLY A 67 -10.04 -44.72 -26.11
CA GLY A 67 -10.79 -45.92 -26.49
C GLY A 67 -10.42 -46.34 -27.92
N ASP A 68 -11.42 -46.57 -28.77
CA ASP A 68 -11.18 -46.95 -30.18
C ASP A 68 -10.82 -45.77 -31.10
N LEU A 69 -10.60 -44.58 -30.49
CA LEU A 69 -10.11 -43.38 -31.14
C LEU A 69 -9.09 -42.69 -30.24
N ASN A 70 -7.91 -42.35 -30.77
CA ASN A 70 -6.90 -41.59 -30.04
C ASN A 70 -6.55 -40.30 -30.79
N SER A 71 -6.84 -39.15 -30.20
CA SER A 71 -6.52 -37.84 -30.78
C SER A 71 -6.61 -36.73 -29.78
N ASN A 72 -5.78 -35.67 -29.92
CA ASN A 72 -5.86 -34.44 -29.14
C ASN A 72 -6.67 -33.35 -29.88
N ASN A 73 -7.13 -33.60 -31.10
CA ASN A 73 -7.97 -32.66 -31.84
C ASN A 73 -9.42 -32.82 -31.39
N SER A 74 -10.07 -31.76 -30.94
CA SER A 74 -11.46 -31.79 -30.51
C SER A 74 -12.45 -32.10 -31.63
N LEU A 75 -12.06 -31.79 -32.89
CA LEU A 75 -12.81 -32.11 -34.13
C LEU A 75 -12.04 -33.16 -34.91
N ILE A 76 -12.68 -34.32 -35.22
CA ILE A 76 -12.04 -35.45 -35.90
C ILE A 76 -13.08 -36.32 -36.63
N ASP A 77 -12.65 -36.96 -37.68
CA ASP A 77 -13.43 -37.95 -38.41
C ASP A 77 -13.16 -39.38 -37.88
N LEU A 78 -14.22 -40.14 -37.59
CA LEU A 78 -14.20 -41.53 -37.20
C LEU A 78 -14.81 -42.41 -38.27
N VAL A 79 -14.05 -43.39 -38.79
CA VAL A 79 -14.56 -44.39 -39.72
C VAL A 79 -15.17 -45.55 -38.95
N VAL A 80 -16.41 -45.93 -39.30
CA VAL A 80 -17.13 -47.05 -38.66
C VAL A 80 -16.80 -48.33 -39.44
N ASP A 81 -15.91 -49.16 -38.90
CA ASP A 81 -15.48 -50.44 -39.44
C ASP A 81 -15.69 -51.63 -38.49
N SER A 82 -16.14 -51.34 -37.28
CA SER A 82 -16.45 -52.31 -36.20
C SER A 82 -17.27 -51.58 -35.14
N ASP A 83 -17.77 -52.36 -34.13
CA ASP A 83 -18.27 -51.77 -32.89
C ASP A 83 -17.15 -50.96 -32.18
N LYS A 84 -17.50 -49.73 -31.70
CA LYS A 84 -16.52 -48.81 -31.12
C LYS A 84 -17.03 -48.22 -29.83
N THR A 85 -16.11 -48.01 -28.90
CA THR A 85 -16.33 -47.14 -27.70
C THR A 85 -15.34 -46.04 -27.69
N VAL A 86 -15.84 -44.77 -27.74
CA VAL A 86 -15.04 -43.56 -27.82
C VAL A 86 -15.28 -42.69 -26.61
N PHE A 87 -14.21 -42.33 -25.92
CA PHE A 87 -14.24 -41.45 -24.75
C PHE A 87 -13.75 -40.07 -25.14
N ALA A 88 -14.53 -39.04 -24.81
CA ALA A 88 -14.08 -37.65 -24.82
C ALA A 88 -13.63 -37.29 -23.38
N ASN A 89 -12.32 -37.01 -23.21
CA ASN A 89 -11.74 -36.68 -21.93
C ASN A 89 -11.64 -35.19 -21.77
N PHE A 90 -12.12 -34.69 -20.61
CA PHE A 90 -12.11 -33.29 -20.25
C PHE A 90 -11.46 -33.10 -18.89
N SER A 91 -10.74 -32.00 -18.70
CA SER A 91 -10.25 -31.59 -17.38
C SER A 91 -10.75 -30.19 -17.03
N LYS A 92 -10.80 -29.88 -15.74
CA LYS A 92 -11.13 -28.54 -15.29
C LYS A 92 -10.08 -27.54 -15.76
N LYS A 93 -10.52 -26.37 -16.25
CA LYS A 93 -9.64 -25.25 -16.56
C LYS A 93 -8.76 -24.92 -15.38
N ARG A 94 -7.51 -24.56 -15.65
CA ARG A 94 -6.49 -24.26 -14.65
C ARG A 94 -6.16 -22.78 -14.69
N PHE A 95 -5.82 -22.23 -13.51
CA PHE A 95 -5.56 -20.81 -13.35
C PHE A 95 -4.35 -20.57 -12.46
N GLU A 96 -3.72 -19.41 -12.64
CA GLU A 96 -2.61 -18.98 -11.82
C GLU A 96 -3.07 -18.06 -10.67
N VAL A 97 -2.37 -18.14 -9.55
CA VAL A 97 -2.49 -17.18 -8.44
C VAL A 97 -1.18 -16.42 -8.35
N ASN A 98 -1.19 -15.20 -8.88
CA ASN A 98 -0.06 -14.29 -8.89
C ASN A 98 -0.07 -13.45 -7.62
N ILE A 99 1.04 -13.44 -6.90
CA ILE A 99 1.19 -12.66 -5.67
C ILE A 99 2.24 -11.57 -5.90
N THR A 100 1.83 -10.33 -5.66
CA THR A 100 2.73 -9.18 -5.54
C THR A 100 2.93 -8.87 -4.06
N ILE A 101 4.13 -8.49 -3.67
CA ILE A 101 4.47 -8.13 -2.29
C ILE A 101 4.86 -6.66 -2.28
N GLU A 102 4.12 -5.86 -1.52
CA GLU A 102 4.46 -4.48 -1.23
C GLU A 102 5.18 -4.39 0.11
N CYS A 103 6.40 -3.84 0.11
CA CYS A 103 7.34 -3.74 1.23
C CYS A 103 7.97 -5.11 1.60
N GLN A 104 8.24 -5.40 2.89
CA GLN A 104 9.02 -6.57 3.29
C GLN A 104 8.20 -7.62 4.04
N GLY A 105 8.19 -8.80 3.47
CA GLY A 105 7.48 -9.97 3.98
C GLY A 105 7.51 -11.10 2.95
N LYS A 106 6.85 -12.18 3.26
CA LYS A 106 6.72 -13.37 2.42
C LYS A 106 5.27 -13.80 2.34
N VAL A 107 4.91 -14.45 1.25
CA VAL A 107 3.60 -15.08 1.10
C VAL A 107 3.79 -16.55 0.75
N SER A 108 3.14 -17.42 1.48
CA SER A 108 3.02 -18.84 1.14
C SER A 108 1.61 -19.16 0.64
N LYS A 109 1.54 -20.14 -0.26
CA LYS A 109 0.29 -20.66 -0.82
C LYS A 109 0.16 -22.13 -0.45
N ARG A 110 -1.00 -22.55 0.06
CA ARG A 110 -1.30 -23.93 0.39
C ARG A 110 -2.64 -24.33 -0.20
N LEU A 111 -2.65 -25.41 -0.99
CA LEU A 111 -3.88 -25.96 -1.50
C LEU A 111 -4.66 -26.66 -0.37
N ILE A 112 -5.90 -26.25 -0.18
CA ILE A 112 -6.83 -26.84 0.81
C ILE A 112 -7.69 -27.91 0.15
N LYS A 113 -8.13 -27.68 -1.10
CA LYS A 113 -8.99 -28.59 -1.84
C LYS A 113 -8.60 -28.62 -3.31
N SER A 114 -8.17 -29.78 -3.81
CA SER A 114 -7.77 -30.21 -5.18
C SER A 114 -7.18 -29.13 -6.11
N GLY A 115 -6.08 -29.47 -6.80
CA GLY A 115 -5.31 -28.68 -7.75
C GLY A 115 -3.82 -29.02 -7.66
N SER A 116 -2.98 -28.38 -8.44
CA SER A 116 -1.52 -28.49 -8.37
C SER A 116 -0.87 -27.31 -7.64
N LYS A 117 0.43 -27.40 -7.31
CA LYS A 117 1.13 -26.38 -6.49
C LYS A 117 1.16 -24.96 -7.09
N ASN A 118 1.25 -24.85 -8.42
CA ASN A 118 1.46 -23.58 -9.10
C ASN A 118 0.30 -23.17 -9.99
N ASP A 119 -0.60 -24.12 -10.26
CA ASP A 119 -1.68 -24.03 -11.21
C ASP A 119 -2.91 -24.72 -10.62
N TYR A 120 -3.94 -23.97 -10.32
CA TYR A 120 -5.09 -24.44 -9.59
C TYR A 120 -6.29 -24.60 -10.51
N SER A 121 -6.94 -25.80 -10.47
CA SER A 121 -8.14 -26.04 -11.25
C SER A 121 -9.33 -25.23 -10.73
N TYR A 122 -10.28 -24.96 -11.62
CA TYR A 122 -11.54 -24.28 -11.27
C TYR A 122 -12.23 -24.94 -10.07
N GLY A 123 -12.64 -24.13 -9.11
CA GLY A 123 -13.28 -24.53 -7.86
C GLY A 123 -12.30 -25.05 -6.78
N SER A 124 -10.99 -24.94 -6.98
CA SER A 124 -10.00 -25.16 -5.94
C SER A 124 -10.10 -24.09 -4.84
N ILE A 125 -9.74 -24.45 -3.61
CA ILE A 125 -9.60 -23.51 -2.48
C ILE A 125 -8.12 -23.45 -2.12
N VAL A 126 -7.57 -22.23 -2.16
CA VAL A 126 -6.18 -21.97 -1.82
C VAL A 126 -6.12 -21.07 -0.59
N GLU A 127 -5.37 -21.50 0.41
CA GLU A 127 -5.00 -20.66 1.55
C GLU A 127 -3.76 -19.85 1.18
N ILE A 128 -3.82 -18.55 1.40
CA ILE A 128 -2.66 -17.65 1.31
C ILE A 128 -2.36 -17.10 2.70
N LEU A 129 -1.07 -17.16 3.08
CA LEU A 129 -0.56 -16.71 4.37
C LEU A 129 0.53 -15.67 4.15
N ALA A 130 0.31 -14.46 4.65
CA ALA A 130 1.32 -13.42 4.70
C ALA A 130 2.15 -13.54 5.98
N SER A 131 3.47 -13.56 5.82
CA SER A 131 4.45 -13.62 6.90
C SER A 131 5.33 -12.38 6.86
N PRO A 132 5.11 -11.39 7.75
CA PRO A 132 5.94 -10.20 7.80
C PRO A 132 7.39 -10.54 8.16
N ASP A 133 8.35 -9.82 7.57
CA ASP A 133 9.74 -9.87 8.03
C ASP A 133 9.88 -9.19 9.40
N ASN A 134 11.05 -9.39 10.06
CA ASN A 134 11.29 -8.79 11.36
C ASN A 134 11.20 -7.26 11.29
N GLY A 135 10.41 -6.67 12.17
CA GLY A 135 10.14 -5.23 12.16
C GLY A 135 9.04 -4.78 11.17
N TRP A 136 8.26 -5.72 10.62
CA TRP A 136 7.14 -5.44 9.73
C TRP A 136 5.85 -6.06 10.23
N THR A 137 4.70 -5.54 9.79
CA THR A 137 3.36 -6.06 10.09
C THR A 137 2.59 -6.19 8.79
N PHE A 138 1.85 -7.28 8.64
CA PHE A 138 0.88 -7.42 7.56
C PHE A 138 -0.28 -6.45 7.77
N VAL A 139 -0.67 -5.72 6.72
CA VAL A 139 -1.76 -4.74 6.75
C VAL A 139 -3.03 -5.34 6.17
N LYS A 140 -2.98 -5.76 4.93
CA LYS A 140 -4.13 -6.28 4.18
C LYS A 140 -3.73 -6.98 2.89
N TRP A 141 -4.69 -7.72 2.35
CA TRP A 141 -4.70 -8.17 0.97
C TRP A 141 -5.44 -7.18 0.08
N GLN A 142 -5.02 -7.04 -1.18
CA GLN A 142 -5.65 -6.21 -2.21
C GLN A 142 -5.60 -6.89 -3.57
N GLY A 143 -6.44 -6.46 -4.54
CA GLY A 143 -6.54 -7.04 -5.88
C GLY A 143 -7.78 -7.91 -6.05
N ASP A 144 -7.65 -9.10 -6.67
CA ASP A 144 -8.76 -10.04 -6.89
C ASP A 144 -9.23 -10.75 -5.60
N ILE A 145 -9.10 -10.06 -4.50
CA ILE A 145 -9.65 -10.34 -3.18
C ILE A 145 -10.06 -8.98 -2.60
N GLU A 146 -11.29 -8.85 -2.12
CA GLU A 146 -11.72 -7.61 -1.48
C GLU A 146 -10.81 -7.28 -0.30
N ASN A 147 -10.57 -5.97 -0.03
CA ASN A 147 -9.72 -5.46 1.02
C ASN A 147 -9.87 -6.28 2.32
N ASN A 148 -9.08 -7.32 2.45
CA ASN A 148 -9.21 -8.32 3.51
C ASN A 148 -7.98 -8.25 4.43
N THR A 149 -8.23 -8.09 5.73
CA THR A 149 -7.21 -8.07 6.78
C THR A 149 -7.02 -9.44 7.44
N THR A 150 -7.86 -10.43 7.11
CA THR A 150 -7.75 -11.79 7.64
C THR A 150 -6.49 -12.46 7.10
N ASN A 151 -5.69 -13.04 7.99
CA ASN A 151 -4.46 -13.73 7.65
C ASN A 151 -4.26 -14.96 8.56
N PRO A 152 -4.22 -16.19 8.02
CA PRO A 152 -4.37 -16.55 6.60
C PRO A 152 -5.78 -16.31 6.06
N VAL A 153 -5.91 -16.26 4.73
CA VAL A 153 -7.20 -16.15 4.04
C VAL A 153 -7.36 -17.26 3.00
N HIS A 154 -8.60 -17.73 2.80
CA HIS A 154 -8.94 -18.72 1.79
C HIS A 154 -9.56 -18.04 0.58
N ILE A 155 -9.09 -18.39 -0.62
CA ILE A 155 -9.58 -17.88 -1.89
C ILE A 155 -10.12 -19.02 -2.76
N ASN A 156 -11.26 -18.79 -3.41
CA ASN A 156 -11.80 -19.68 -4.42
C ASN A 156 -11.19 -19.36 -5.78
N ILE A 157 -10.82 -20.40 -6.52
CA ILE A 157 -10.28 -20.29 -7.87
C ILE A 157 -11.43 -20.44 -8.90
N ASP A 158 -11.91 -19.32 -9.37
CA ASP A 158 -12.92 -19.16 -10.42
C ASP A 158 -12.36 -18.51 -11.68
N GLY A 159 -11.08 -18.17 -11.68
CA GLY A 159 -10.30 -17.51 -12.71
C GLY A 159 -8.89 -17.25 -12.24
N GLN A 160 -8.08 -16.60 -13.09
CA GLN A 160 -6.77 -16.11 -12.69
C GLN A 160 -6.92 -15.09 -11.53
N LYS A 161 -6.02 -15.13 -10.57
CA LYS A 161 -6.01 -14.22 -9.41
C LYS A 161 -4.71 -13.43 -9.36
N ASN A 162 -4.85 -12.10 -9.22
CA ASN A 162 -3.73 -11.18 -9.00
C ASN A 162 -3.97 -10.50 -7.64
N ILE A 163 -3.14 -10.85 -6.66
CA ILE A 163 -3.33 -10.44 -5.27
C ILE A 163 -2.06 -9.76 -4.78
N THR A 164 -2.21 -8.67 -4.04
CA THR A 164 -1.11 -7.94 -3.42
C THR A 164 -1.18 -8.10 -1.91
N ALA A 165 -0.08 -8.53 -1.30
CA ALA A 165 0.13 -8.49 0.14
C ALA A 165 0.79 -7.17 0.52
N ILE A 166 0.16 -6.37 1.37
CA ILE A 166 0.66 -5.07 1.81
C ILE A 166 1.20 -5.22 3.23
N PHE A 167 2.47 -4.86 3.42
CA PHE A 167 3.13 -4.80 4.72
C PHE A 167 3.49 -3.37 5.08
N LYS A 168 3.47 -3.03 6.38
CA LYS A 168 3.99 -1.77 6.90
C LYS A 168 5.13 -2.04 7.88
N LYS A 169 6.11 -1.14 7.91
CA LYS A 169 7.21 -1.22 8.86
C LYS A 169 6.71 -0.97 10.28
N ASN A 170 7.07 -1.86 11.21
CA ASN A 170 6.86 -1.62 12.63
C ASN A 170 7.91 -0.64 13.12
N TYR A 171 7.48 0.52 13.54
CA TYR A 171 8.37 1.51 14.14
C TYR A 171 8.66 1.14 15.61
N ILE A 172 9.27 -0.04 15.82
CA ILE A 172 9.78 -0.45 17.13
C ILE A 172 11.28 -0.10 17.18
N GLY A 173 11.58 1.21 17.11
CA GLY A 173 12.92 1.71 17.40
C GLY A 173 13.04 2.08 18.88
N LYS A 174 14.26 2.08 19.42
CA LYS A 174 14.55 2.52 20.81
C LYS A 174 14.02 3.92 21.15
N ASN A 175 13.65 4.74 20.13
CA ASN A 175 13.19 6.12 20.28
C ASN A 175 11.77 6.37 19.70
N THR A 176 10.96 5.33 19.45
CA THR A 176 9.59 5.48 18.91
C THR A 176 8.63 6.16 19.88
N SER A 177 8.98 6.21 21.15
CA SER A 177 8.27 6.95 22.21
C SER A 177 8.87 8.33 22.49
N LYS A 178 9.92 8.75 21.75
CA LYS A 178 10.66 9.97 22.03
C LYS A 178 10.23 11.13 21.16
N PHE A 179 9.96 12.27 21.78
CA PHE A 179 9.83 13.57 21.14
C PHE A 179 11.19 14.25 21.10
N LEU A 180 11.62 14.72 19.92
CA LEU A 180 12.84 15.50 19.72
C LEU A 180 12.47 16.95 19.41
N ALA A 181 12.92 17.88 20.23
CA ALA A 181 12.75 19.31 20.01
C ALA A 181 14.09 19.94 19.56
N LEU A 182 14.11 20.45 18.33
CA LEU A 182 15.26 21.08 17.70
C LEU A 182 15.10 22.60 17.68
N GLY A 183 16.17 23.34 18.03
CA GLY A 183 16.07 24.78 17.96
C GLY A 183 17.20 25.59 18.61
N ASP A 184 16.82 26.74 19.13
CA ASP A 184 17.69 27.74 19.75
C ASP A 184 17.23 28.07 21.19
N SER A 185 17.44 29.33 21.63
CA SER A 185 17.04 29.79 22.99
C SER A 185 15.54 29.66 23.24
N TYR A 186 14.70 29.77 22.22
CA TYR A 186 13.27 29.60 22.38
C TYR A 186 12.88 28.16 22.64
N THR A 187 13.64 27.20 22.14
CA THR A 187 13.40 25.76 22.36
C THR A 187 14.03 25.29 23.67
N ILE A 188 15.26 25.73 23.99
CA ILE A 188 15.87 25.41 25.29
C ILE A 188 15.14 26.08 26.46
N GLY A 189 14.35 27.13 26.20
CA GLY A 189 13.59 27.86 27.20
C GLY A 189 14.48 28.76 28.06
N GLN A 190 15.22 29.65 27.39
CA GLN A 190 16.07 30.63 28.08
C GLN A 190 15.26 31.43 29.09
N SER A 191 15.82 31.61 30.32
CA SER A 191 15.28 32.40 31.42
C SER A 191 13.95 31.91 32.02
N VAL A 192 13.56 30.64 31.78
CA VAL A 192 12.41 29.98 32.42
C VAL A 192 12.83 28.66 33.08
N GLU A 193 12.09 28.26 34.10
CA GLU A 193 12.26 26.95 34.72
C GLU A 193 11.99 25.81 33.71
N VAL A 194 12.67 24.67 33.91
CA VAL A 194 12.58 23.53 33.00
C VAL A 194 11.15 23.10 32.72
N ASN A 195 10.34 22.97 33.76
CA ASN A 195 8.94 22.55 33.65
C ASN A 195 8.01 23.59 32.98
N LYS A 196 8.50 24.82 32.76
CA LYS A 196 7.79 25.92 32.12
C LYS A 196 8.18 26.11 30.64
N ARG A 197 9.19 25.39 30.14
CA ARG A 197 9.58 25.41 28.73
C ARG A 197 8.48 24.81 27.87
N TRP A 198 8.29 25.32 26.66
CA TRP A 198 7.23 24.80 25.80
C TRP A 198 7.38 23.30 25.47
N PRO A 199 8.59 22.71 25.24
CA PRO A 199 8.67 21.29 24.92
C PRO A 199 8.24 20.40 26.10
N GLU A 200 8.57 20.81 27.35
CA GLU A 200 8.14 20.08 28.54
C GLU A 200 6.62 20.17 28.78
N GLN A 201 6.06 21.38 28.65
CA GLN A 201 4.60 21.57 28.72
C GLN A 201 3.88 20.77 27.63
N PHE A 202 4.41 20.80 26.41
CA PHE A 202 3.86 20.09 25.27
C PHE A 202 3.87 18.57 25.49
N LEU A 203 5.01 18.01 25.92
CA LEU A 203 5.10 16.58 26.23
C LEU A 203 4.12 16.18 27.34
N LYS A 204 4.01 16.98 28.42
CA LYS A 204 3.09 16.71 29.52
C LYS A 204 1.64 16.60 29.05
N GLU A 205 1.18 17.52 28.20
CA GLU A 205 -0.19 17.51 27.67
C GLU A 205 -0.41 16.40 26.63
N LEU A 206 0.59 16.16 25.78
CA LEU A 206 0.51 15.12 24.76
C LEU A 206 0.42 13.73 25.41
N LYS A 207 1.14 13.47 26.50
CA LYS A 207 1.03 12.22 27.28
C LYS A 207 -0.38 11.93 27.79
N SER A 208 -1.16 12.96 28.09
CA SER A 208 -2.54 12.78 28.54
C SER A 208 -3.50 12.38 27.41
N SER A 209 -3.09 12.63 26.17
CA SER A 209 -3.92 12.40 24.95
C SER A 209 -3.43 11.23 24.10
N VAL A 210 -2.13 10.89 24.19
CA VAL A 210 -1.47 9.88 23.36
C VAL A 210 -0.52 9.05 24.21
N ASN A 211 -0.84 7.80 24.44
CA ASN A 211 -0.03 6.87 25.27
C ASN A 211 1.31 6.45 24.64
N ALA A 212 1.65 6.97 23.45
CA ALA A 212 2.80 6.51 22.66
C ALA A 212 4.10 7.30 22.91
N ILE A 213 4.05 8.44 23.61
CA ILE A 213 5.22 9.28 23.90
C ILE A 213 5.52 9.31 25.41
N ASP A 214 6.77 9.03 25.78
CA ASP A 214 7.17 9.02 27.19
C ASP A 214 8.37 9.91 27.51
N THR A 215 9.22 10.22 26.54
CA THR A 215 10.48 10.95 26.75
C THR A 215 10.65 12.13 25.80
N LEU A 216 11.38 13.14 26.27
CA LEU A 216 11.79 14.32 25.52
C LEU A 216 13.31 14.36 25.38
N GLN A 217 13.79 14.61 24.18
CA GLN A 217 15.16 15.01 23.90
C GLN A 217 15.15 16.43 23.33
N ILE A 218 16.02 17.29 23.79
CA ILE A 218 16.19 18.65 23.27
C ILE A 218 17.59 18.79 22.71
N ILE A 219 17.71 19.27 21.48
CA ILE A 219 18.96 19.74 20.86
C ILE A 219 18.74 21.19 20.51
N ALA A 220 19.12 22.06 21.41
CA ALA A 220 18.92 23.49 21.31
C ALA A 220 19.89 24.24 22.25
N GLN A 221 20.35 25.39 21.83
CA GLN A 221 21.18 26.26 22.62
C GLN A 221 20.94 27.74 22.31
N THR A 222 21.07 28.60 23.29
CA THR A 222 20.97 30.05 23.13
C THR A 222 21.98 30.56 22.09
N GLY A 223 21.50 31.38 21.17
CA GLY A 223 22.31 32.01 20.12
C GLY A 223 22.53 31.18 18.87
N TRP A 224 22.07 29.92 18.83
CA TRP A 224 22.30 29.08 17.67
C TRP A 224 21.54 29.56 16.43
N ARG A 225 22.30 29.60 15.32
CA ARG A 225 21.78 29.69 13.96
C ARG A 225 21.55 28.30 13.41
N VAL A 226 21.03 28.25 12.17
CA VAL A 226 20.77 26.98 11.47
C VAL A 226 22.03 26.12 11.30
N ASP A 227 23.17 26.73 10.93
CA ASP A 227 24.45 26.02 10.74
C ASP A 227 24.93 25.35 12.03
N GLN A 228 24.83 26.04 13.15
CA GLN A 228 25.23 25.52 14.48
C GLN A 228 24.29 24.42 14.98
N LEU A 229 22.99 24.57 14.78
CA LEU A 229 22.03 23.49 15.08
C LEU A 229 22.31 22.25 14.24
N LYS A 230 22.61 22.44 12.95
CA LYS A 230 22.97 21.34 12.02
C LYS A 230 24.24 20.61 12.48
N GLU A 231 25.26 21.35 12.92
CA GLU A 231 26.50 20.79 13.50
C GLU A 231 26.22 20.01 14.78
N ALA A 232 25.42 20.57 15.70
CA ALA A 232 25.02 19.90 16.92
C ALA A 232 24.25 18.61 16.66
N MET A 233 23.36 18.59 15.66
CA MET A 233 22.68 17.36 15.25
C MET A 233 23.66 16.32 14.70
N ASN A 234 24.73 16.71 14.00
CA ASN A 234 25.76 15.78 13.51
C ASN A 234 26.58 15.15 14.65
N ASN A 235 26.85 15.95 15.68
CA ASN A 235 27.70 15.55 16.82
C ASN A 235 26.89 14.89 17.96
N SER A 236 25.56 14.87 17.86
CA SER A 236 24.70 14.24 18.86
C SER A 236 24.45 12.77 18.54
N ASP A 237 24.31 11.94 19.56
CA ASP A 237 23.87 10.54 19.42
C ASP A 237 22.37 10.48 19.11
N LEU A 238 22.01 10.82 17.88
CA LEU A 238 20.66 10.73 17.37
C LEU A 238 20.34 9.27 16.99
N GLN A 239 19.27 8.75 17.55
CA GLN A 239 18.81 7.37 17.34
C GLN A 239 17.43 7.37 16.66
N PRO A 240 17.35 7.65 15.32
CA PRO A 240 16.08 7.58 14.61
C PRO A 240 15.54 6.13 14.53
N PRO A 241 14.23 5.95 14.30
CA PRO A 241 13.25 7.00 14.13
C PRO A 241 12.75 7.60 15.44
N TYR A 242 12.48 8.91 15.44
CA TYR A 242 11.73 9.57 16.51
C TYR A 242 10.23 9.46 16.25
N TRP A 243 9.46 9.45 17.34
CA TRP A 243 8.01 9.45 17.24
C TRP A 243 7.47 10.79 16.75
N LEU A 244 8.08 11.89 17.20
CA LEU A 244 7.75 13.25 16.82
C LEU A 244 9.00 14.12 16.83
N VAL A 245 9.13 15.03 15.87
CA VAL A 245 10.19 16.03 15.82
C VAL A 245 9.56 17.40 15.64
N SER A 246 10.10 18.42 16.34
CA SER A 246 9.78 19.82 16.11
C SER A 246 11.03 20.60 15.71
N LEU A 247 10.85 21.64 14.89
CA LEU A 247 11.91 22.55 14.47
C LEU A 247 11.46 23.99 14.69
N LEU A 248 12.21 24.74 15.52
CA LEU A 248 12.07 26.18 15.73
C LEU A 248 13.46 26.80 15.71
N ILE A 249 13.83 27.45 14.60
CA ILE A 249 15.17 28.01 14.36
C ILE A 249 15.10 29.16 13.38
N GLY A 250 16.08 30.06 13.41
CA GLY A 250 16.25 31.12 12.42
C GLY A 250 16.24 32.54 13.00
N VAL A 251 15.81 32.72 14.25
CA VAL A 251 15.83 34.05 14.89
C VAL A 251 17.25 34.60 14.94
N ASN A 252 18.24 33.79 15.26
CA ASN A 252 19.63 34.25 15.34
C ASN A 252 20.27 34.52 13.98
N ASN A 253 19.79 33.86 12.92
CA ASN A 253 20.17 34.21 11.54
C ASN A 253 19.70 35.65 11.23
N GLN A 254 18.42 35.98 11.50
CA GLN A 254 17.86 37.32 11.32
C GLN A 254 18.55 38.35 12.24
N PHE A 255 18.72 38.04 13.54
CA PHE A 255 19.33 38.93 14.52
C PHE A 255 20.79 39.31 14.15
N GLN A 256 21.53 38.39 13.52
CA GLN A 256 22.89 38.62 13.02
C GLN A 256 22.93 39.20 11.61
N GLY A 257 21.79 39.65 11.06
CA GLY A 257 21.71 40.41 9.83
C GLY A 257 21.66 39.62 8.52
N GLN A 258 21.41 38.28 8.59
CA GLN A 258 21.11 37.48 7.41
C GLN A 258 19.73 37.89 6.88
N ASP A 259 19.54 37.91 5.58
CA ASP A 259 18.22 38.09 4.97
C ASP A 259 17.50 36.76 4.75
N ALA A 260 16.19 36.83 4.47
CA ALA A 260 15.36 35.64 4.28
C ALA A 260 15.72 34.85 3.01
N VAL A 261 16.32 35.50 2.01
CA VAL A 261 16.76 34.86 0.74
C VAL A 261 17.97 33.96 1.02
N GLY A 262 18.97 34.46 1.72
CA GLY A 262 20.14 33.70 2.11
C GLY A 262 19.83 32.61 3.14
N PHE A 263 18.84 32.84 4.01
CA PHE A 263 18.38 31.86 4.99
C PHE A 263 17.68 30.65 4.37
N ARG A 264 16.93 30.82 3.28
CA ARG A 264 16.10 29.76 2.66
C ARG A 264 16.85 28.46 2.39
N PRO A 265 18.00 28.42 1.70
CA PRO A 265 18.71 27.17 1.42
C PRO A 265 19.18 26.47 2.71
N GLU A 266 19.62 27.20 3.71
CA GLU A 266 20.02 26.62 5.01
C GLU A 266 18.85 25.99 5.74
N PHE A 267 17.69 26.66 5.72
CA PHE A 267 16.47 26.12 6.30
C PHE A 267 15.98 24.86 5.56
N ILE A 268 16.03 24.83 4.24
CA ILE A 268 15.68 23.63 3.45
C ILE A 268 16.57 22.46 3.88
N GLU A 269 17.86 22.66 4.01
CA GLU A 269 18.79 21.59 4.39
C GLU A 269 18.49 21.02 5.78
N ILE A 270 18.25 21.85 6.79
CA ILE A 270 17.92 21.36 8.14
C ILE A 270 16.53 20.75 8.21
N LEU A 271 15.57 21.24 7.42
CA LEU A 271 14.23 20.68 7.33
C LEU A 271 14.27 19.26 6.76
N GLU A 272 15.01 19.04 5.67
CA GLU A 272 15.22 17.71 5.07
C GLU A 272 15.95 16.76 6.03
N LYS A 273 16.94 17.28 6.74
CA LYS A 273 17.65 16.50 7.78
C LYS A 273 16.69 16.09 8.91
N SER A 274 15.84 16.99 9.35
CA SER A 274 14.84 16.73 10.40
C SER A 274 13.79 15.70 9.92
N LEU A 275 13.40 15.77 8.65
CA LEU A 275 12.45 14.83 8.06
C LEU A 275 12.98 13.39 8.03
N LYS A 276 14.30 13.21 7.82
CA LYS A 276 14.94 11.87 7.89
C LYS A 276 14.87 11.25 9.29
N LEU A 277 14.82 12.07 10.35
CA LEU A 277 14.72 11.57 11.73
C LEU A 277 13.37 10.94 12.04
N VAL A 278 12.36 11.22 11.24
CA VAL A 278 11.02 10.62 11.27
C VAL A 278 10.75 9.72 10.06
N GLU A 279 11.81 9.23 9.39
CA GLU A 279 11.73 8.34 8.21
C GLU A 279 10.86 8.91 7.08
N ASN A 280 10.95 10.23 6.84
CA ASN A 280 10.18 10.99 5.85
C ASN A 280 8.65 11.00 6.10
N ARG A 281 8.21 10.68 7.31
CA ARG A 281 6.82 10.79 7.74
C ARG A 281 6.49 12.23 8.10
N THR A 282 5.95 12.98 7.14
CA THR A 282 5.69 14.43 7.28
C THR A 282 4.72 14.78 8.41
N GLU A 283 3.81 13.86 8.74
CA GLU A 283 2.88 13.98 9.87
C GLU A 283 3.57 13.94 11.24
N ARG A 284 4.81 13.45 11.31
CA ARG A 284 5.65 13.34 12.52
C ARG A 284 6.67 14.46 12.67
N LEU A 285 6.67 15.43 11.77
CA LEU A 285 7.47 16.63 11.85
C LEU A 285 6.58 17.86 11.83
N PHE A 286 6.87 18.85 12.67
CA PHE A 286 6.24 20.14 12.58
C PHE A 286 7.25 21.28 12.79
N VAL A 287 6.97 22.40 12.14
CA VAL A 287 7.75 23.63 12.21
C VAL A 287 6.96 24.66 13.00
N ILE A 288 7.66 25.38 13.86
CA ILE A 288 7.10 26.48 14.65
C ILE A 288 7.69 27.78 14.13
N SER A 289 6.86 28.81 13.93
CA SER A 289 7.31 30.12 13.50
C SER A 289 8.26 30.76 14.51
N ILE A 290 9.15 31.61 14.02
CA ILE A 290 10.01 32.47 14.85
C ILE A 290 9.11 33.47 15.59
N PRO A 291 9.21 33.62 16.93
CA PRO A 291 8.52 34.68 17.64
C PRO A 291 9.09 36.07 17.29
N ASP A 292 8.24 37.08 17.33
CA ASP A 292 8.66 38.47 17.09
C ASP A 292 9.28 39.07 18.34
N TRP A 293 10.60 39.01 18.44
CA TRP A 293 11.34 39.57 19.57
C TRP A 293 11.31 41.09 19.61
N GLY A 294 11.03 41.78 18.49
CA GLY A 294 10.77 43.23 18.45
C GLY A 294 9.58 43.64 19.31
N SER A 295 8.66 42.73 19.57
CA SER A 295 7.50 42.95 20.43
C SER A 295 7.79 42.80 21.95
N SER A 296 9.02 42.41 22.31
CA SER A 296 9.46 42.35 23.68
C SER A 296 9.97 43.70 24.20
N PRO A 297 10.11 43.90 25.52
CA PRO A 297 10.75 45.09 26.08
C PRO A 297 12.20 45.31 25.61
N TYR A 298 12.91 44.28 25.17
CA TYR A 298 14.22 44.38 24.56
C TYR A 298 14.18 45.19 23.24
N GLY A 299 13.08 45.11 22.49
CA GLY A 299 12.87 45.87 21.29
C GLY A 299 12.52 47.34 21.47
N ASP A 300 12.30 47.82 22.72
CA ASP A 300 11.84 49.20 22.99
C ASP A 300 12.75 50.32 22.40
N SER A 301 14.05 50.08 22.38
CA SER A 301 15.05 51.02 21.86
C SER A 301 15.44 50.78 20.39
N LEU A 302 14.78 49.83 19.69
CA LEU A 302 15.14 49.37 18.36
C LEU A 302 14.02 49.70 17.35
N ASN A 303 14.32 49.54 16.08
CA ASN A 303 13.31 49.67 15.04
C ASN A 303 12.40 48.43 14.96
N ARG A 304 11.33 48.41 15.76
CA ARG A 304 10.37 47.31 15.87
C ARG A 304 9.73 46.97 14.54
N GLU A 305 9.35 47.95 13.73
CA GLU A 305 8.71 47.72 12.43
C GLU A 305 9.62 46.94 11.47
N LYS A 306 10.91 47.35 11.43
CA LYS A 306 11.91 46.63 10.65
C LYS A 306 12.08 45.19 11.15
N ILE A 307 12.23 45.00 12.46
CA ILE A 307 12.37 43.67 13.08
C ILE A 307 11.17 42.80 12.76
N SER A 308 9.96 43.30 12.98
CA SER A 308 8.73 42.58 12.72
C SER A 308 8.60 42.17 11.25
N LYS A 309 8.97 43.08 10.32
CA LYS A 309 8.97 42.76 8.90
C LYS A 309 9.97 41.64 8.55
N GLU A 310 11.19 41.75 9.03
CA GLU A 310 12.22 40.74 8.78
C GLU A 310 11.83 39.38 9.36
N ILE A 311 11.24 39.32 10.54
CA ILE A 311 10.67 38.09 11.14
C ILE A 311 9.54 37.53 10.27
N ASP A 312 8.67 38.37 9.72
CA ASP A 312 7.62 37.93 8.81
C ASP A 312 8.20 37.36 7.49
N ASP A 313 9.25 37.99 6.95
CA ASP A 313 9.94 37.49 5.76
C ASP A 313 10.57 36.09 6.02
N PHE A 314 11.22 35.87 7.15
CA PHE A 314 11.75 34.58 7.58
C PHE A 314 10.63 33.54 7.78
N ASN A 315 9.57 33.92 8.48
CA ASN A 315 8.43 33.05 8.73
C ASN A 315 7.69 32.66 7.45
N SER A 316 7.71 33.52 6.42
CA SER A 316 7.19 33.16 5.09
C SER A 316 8.00 32.03 4.48
N VAL A 317 9.34 32.07 4.59
CA VAL A 317 10.22 30.97 4.16
C VAL A 317 9.90 29.68 4.90
N LEU A 318 9.83 29.75 6.25
CA LEU A 318 9.50 28.58 7.07
C LEU A 318 8.18 27.94 6.63
N LYS A 319 7.15 28.75 6.47
CA LYS A 319 5.82 28.32 6.06
C LYS A 319 5.82 27.69 4.68
N GLU A 320 6.32 28.41 3.68
CA GLU A 320 6.34 27.94 2.29
C GLU A 320 7.08 26.61 2.13
N GLU A 321 8.28 26.49 2.71
CA GLU A 321 9.08 25.28 2.55
C GLU A 321 8.51 24.09 3.32
N SER A 322 7.83 24.35 4.45
CA SER A 322 7.11 23.32 5.20
C SER A 322 5.87 22.84 4.44
N GLU A 323 5.03 23.75 3.97
CA GLU A 323 3.78 23.43 3.27
C GLU A 323 4.04 22.72 1.93
N LYS A 324 5.07 23.11 1.17
CA LYS A 324 5.50 22.41 -0.06
C LYS A 324 5.80 20.91 0.18
N ARG A 325 6.19 20.53 1.40
CA ARG A 325 6.54 19.16 1.79
C ARG A 325 5.44 18.46 2.57
N GLY A 326 4.28 19.09 2.75
CA GLY A 326 3.19 18.55 3.57
C GLY A 326 3.52 18.51 5.07
N ILE A 327 4.50 19.30 5.54
CA ILE A 327 4.89 19.42 6.94
C ILE A 327 4.04 20.50 7.62
N ARG A 328 3.54 20.21 8.82
CA ARG A 328 2.74 21.18 9.59
C ARG A 328 3.56 22.39 10.01
N TYR A 329 2.98 23.56 9.84
CA TYR A 329 3.53 24.84 10.29
C TYR A 329 2.60 25.47 11.32
N PHE A 330 3.16 25.84 12.50
CA PHE A 330 2.42 26.51 13.55
C PHE A 330 2.88 27.96 13.69
N ASN A 331 2.03 28.90 13.31
CA ASN A 331 2.31 30.31 13.50
C ASN A 331 2.03 30.73 14.96
N ILE A 332 3.09 30.91 15.76
CA ILE A 332 3.01 31.44 17.14
C ILE A 332 3.46 32.90 17.21
N THR A 333 3.92 33.49 16.12
CA THR A 333 4.39 34.91 16.04
C THR A 333 3.30 35.87 16.47
N THR A 334 2.05 35.61 16.08
CA THR A 334 0.89 36.42 16.53
C THR A 334 0.67 36.40 18.03
N ILE A 335 1.06 35.30 18.71
CA ILE A 335 1.01 35.19 20.19
C ILE A 335 2.12 36.04 20.80
N SER A 336 3.35 35.97 20.25
CA SER A 336 4.48 36.75 20.76
C SER A 336 4.24 38.26 20.68
N ARG A 337 3.56 38.74 19.62
CA ARG A 337 3.20 40.16 19.44
C ARG A 337 2.27 40.71 20.52
N ARG A 338 1.58 39.84 21.26
CA ARG A 338 0.75 40.27 22.41
C ARG A 338 1.60 40.83 23.55
N ALA A 339 2.92 40.55 23.57
CA ALA A 339 3.84 41.10 24.57
C ALA A 339 3.92 42.64 24.51
N LEU A 340 3.55 43.28 23.42
CA LEU A 340 3.44 44.75 23.33
C LEU A 340 2.49 45.35 24.36
N THR A 341 1.49 44.59 24.80
CA THR A 341 0.47 45.03 25.77
C THR A 341 0.40 44.17 27.02
N ASP A 342 1.07 43.02 27.04
CA ASP A 342 1.10 42.10 28.19
C ASP A 342 2.54 41.64 28.51
N ASN A 343 3.23 42.39 29.33
CA ASN A 343 4.61 42.09 29.76
C ASN A 343 4.73 40.76 30.54
N SER A 344 3.62 40.20 31.06
CA SER A 344 3.67 38.89 31.74
C SER A 344 3.96 37.74 30.79
N LEU A 345 3.90 37.97 29.49
CA LEU A 345 4.27 37.02 28.43
C LEU A 345 5.80 36.92 28.22
N ILE A 346 6.58 37.85 28.78
CA ILE A 346 8.04 37.90 28.66
C ILE A 346 8.68 37.44 29.96
N ALA A 347 9.81 36.75 29.86
CA ALA A 347 10.63 36.31 30.99
C ALA A 347 11.40 37.50 31.62
N SER A 348 12.06 37.24 32.73
CA SER A 348 12.80 38.27 33.50
C SER A 348 13.95 38.91 32.75
N ASP A 349 14.45 38.30 31.69
CA ASP A 349 15.52 38.85 30.83
C ASP A 349 15.00 39.92 29.84
N ARG A 350 13.69 40.17 29.82
CA ARG A 350 13.02 41.17 28.97
C ARG A 350 13.01 40.85 27.47
N LEU A 351 13.40 39.63 27.08
CA LEU A 351 13.53 39.19 25.67
C LEU A 351 12.76 37.92 25.39
N HIS A 352 13.05 36.87 26.15
CA HIS A 352 12.52 35.52 25.87
C HIS A 352 11.08 35.33 26.39
N PRO A 353 10.32 34.40 25.85
CA PRO A 353 8.98 34.08 26.29
C PRO A 353 8.95 33.60 27.76
N SER A 354 7.95 34.03 28.50
CA SER A 354 7.66 33.46 29.83
C SER A 354 7.00 32.06 29.69
N GLY A 355 6.95 31.33 30.81
CA GLY A 355 6.18 30.07 30.85
C GLY A 355 4.70 30.23 30.48
N LYS A 356 4.11 31.44 30.72
CA LYS A 356 2.75 31.78 30.30
C LYS A 356 2.62 31.87 28.76
N MET A 357 3.59 32.51 28.10
CA MET A 357 3.59 32.56 26.61
C MET A 357 3.80 31.17 26.04
N TYR A 358 4.73 30.39 26.58
CA TYR A 358 4.96 29.01 26.14
C TYR A 358 3.70 28.14 26.29
N LYS A 359 2.91 28.34 27.35
CA LYS A 359 1.62 27.65 27.49
C LYS A 359 0.66 27.97 26.35
N LEU A 360 0.56 29.25 25.94
CA LEU A 360 -0.29 29.65 24.80
C LEU A 360 0.16 29.02 23.48
N TRP A 361 1.47 28.79 23.29
CA TRP A 361 1.98 28.07 22.12
C TRP A 361 1.52 26.60 22.16
N VAL A 362 1.66 25.95 23.31
CA VAL A 362 1.23 24.56 23.53
C VAL A 362 -0.28 24.42 23.29
N ASP A 363 -1.08 25.32 23.85
CA ASP A 363 -2.54 25.32 23.67
C ASP A 363 -2.96 25.42 22.19
N LYS A 364 -2.15 26.07 21.37
CA LYS A 364 -2.38 26.16 19.92
C LYS A 364 -1.99 24.87 19.18
N MET A 365 -0.93 24.18 19.62
CA MET A 365 -0.35 23.03 18.92
C MET A 365 -1.03 21.70 19.30
N ILE A 366 -1.34 21.49 20.57
CA ILE A 366 -1.87 20.23 21.11
C ILE A 366 -3.17 19.76 20.42
N PRO A 367 -4.19 20.61 20.21
CA PRO A 367 -5.44 20.16 19.58
C PRO A 367 -5.27 19.64 18.16
N VAL A 368 -4.19 19.99 17.50
CA VAL A 368 -3.86 19.56 16.14
C VAL A 368 -3.01 18.29 16.19
N ILE A 369 -1.95 18.27 17.00
CA ILE A 369 -1.01 17.14 17.05
C ILE A 369 -1.66 15.91 17.70
N SER A 370 -2.47 16.06 18.75
CA SER A 370 -3.13 14.93 19.42
C SER A 370 -4.14 14.17 18.54
N LYS A 371 -4.60 14.79 17.44
CA LYS A 371 -5.51 14.16 16.46
C LYS A 371 -4.81 13.48 15.30
N VAL A 372 -3.50 13.57 15.23
CA VAL A 372 -2.74 12.92 14.15
C VAL A 372 -2.79 11.42 14.38
N ASN A 373 -3.23 10.70 13.37
CA ASN A 373 -3.07 9.25 13.37
C ASN A 373 -1.59 8.93 13.08
N PHE A 374 -0.90 8.39 14.06
CA PHE A 374 0.50 8.01 13.96
C PHE A 374 0.70 6.50 13.69
N ASP A 375 -0.37 5.78 13.35
CA ASP A 375 -0.36 4.35 13.03
C ASP A 375 0.32 4.02 11.68
#